data_25a1276d59af0144187ce33efe7d1c0c
#
_entry.id   25a1276d59af0144187ce33efe7d1c0c
#
_cell.length_a   1.000
_cell.length_b   1.000
_cell.length_c   1.000
_cell.angle_alpha   90.00
_cell.angle_beta   90.00
_cell.angle_gamma   90.00
#
_symmetry.space_group_name_H-M   'P 1'
#
loop_
_entity.id
_entity.type
_entity.pdbx_description
1 polymer ?
#
loop_
_entity_poly.entity_id
_entity_poly.type
_entity_poly.pdbx_seq_one_letter_code
_entity_poly.pdbx_strand_id
1 'polypeptide(L)'
;VVVADGHHRYETSLTYKAEREAADGSAGDAGSTLAFVVELVEDELTVHGIHRLIDGLPVGTDLVAALAPWFDDAGPPPAGVPVTAAMVSQGCLTLVLPDREVLLRPRPDTLGDVRDLDSSRLDVGLAALPAHELRFQHGVDNVRAAVASGAAQAGVLLRPATVAQIEATAHGGERMPPKTTFFHPKPKSGLVFRSLG
;
A
#
# COMPACT_ATOMS: atom_id res chain seq x y z
N VAL A 1 -8.05 17.05 9.49
CA VAL A 1 -6.80 16.93 8.74
C VAL A 1 -6.29 15.51 8.91
N VAL A 2 -5.92 14.87 7.79
CA VAL A 2 -5.37 13.52 7.75
C VAL A 2 -3.88 13.61 7.41
N VAL A 3 -3.04 12.90 8.15
CA VAL A 3 -1.61 12.80 7.81
C VAL A 3 -1.46 11.73 6.72
N ALA A 4 -1.30 12.15 5.48
CA ALA A 4 -1.19 11.25 4.34
C ALA A 4 0.20 10.63 4.18
N ASP A 5 1.25 11.37 4.51
CA ASP A 5 2.65 10.93 4.49
C ASP A 5 3.45 11.61 5.60
N GLY A 6 4.53 10.98 6.03
CA GLY A 6 5.44 11.54 7.03
C GLY A 6 5.02 11.30 8.49
N HIS A 7 4.26 10.24 8.78
CA HIS A 7 3.86 9.87 10.14
C HIS A 7 5.04 9.84 11.13
N HIS A 8 6.15 9.20 10.76
CA HIS A 8 7.35 9.16 11.62
C HIS A 8 7.98 10.54 11.84
N ARG A 9 7.98 11.40 10.82
CA ARG A 9 8.47 12.80 10.96
C ARG A 9 7.59 13.58 11.92
N TYR A 10 6.28 13.40 11.84
CA TYR A 10 5.34 14.02 12.76
C TYR A 10 5.50 13.48 14.19
N GLU A 11 5.62 12.19 14.38
CA GLU A 11 5.88 11.56 15.69
C GLU A 11 7.20 12.06 16.30
N THR A 12 8.27 12.17 15.51
CA THR A 12 9.55 12.74 15.93
C THR A 12 9.39 14.21 16.37
N SER A 13 8.59 14.99 15.64
CA SER A 13 8.32 16.39 16.01
C SER A 13 7.56 16.49 17.34
N LEU A 14 6.61 15.58 17.59
CA LEU A 14 5.89 15.52 18.88
C LEU A 14 6.83 15.15 20.04
N THR A 15 7.71 14.17 19.82
CA THR A 15 8.72 13.79 20.82
C THR A 15 9.63 14.95 21.14
N TYR A 16 10.18 15.63 20.13
CA TYR A 16 11.04 16.79 20.31
C TYR A 16 10.32 17.94 21.03
N LYS A 17 9.06 18.20 20.70
CA LYS A 17 8.24 19.17 21.44
C LYS A 17 8.19 18.83 22.93
N ALA A 18 7.89 17.58 23.28
CA ALA A 18 7.79 17.15 24.67
C ALA A 18 9.15 17.25 25.41
N GLU A 19 10.25 16.93 24.75
CA GLU A 19 11.61 17.10 25.32
C GLU A 19 11.92 18.57 25.63
N ARG A 20 11.58 19.50 24.72
CA ARG A 20 11.77 20.94 24.94
C ARG A 20 10.88 21.48 26.05
N GLU A 21 9.60 21.05 26.10
CA GLU A 21 8.69 21.43 27.19
C GLU A 21 9.20 20.98 28.56
N ALA A 22 9.78 19.76 28.63
CA ALA A 22 10.33 19.23 29.87
C ALA A 22 11.62 19.96 30.30
N ALA A 23 12.47 20.36 29.34
CA ALA A 23 13.75 21.01 29.60
C ALA A 23 13.60 22.51 29.93
N ASP A 24 12.78 23.23 29.19
CA ASP A 24 12.70 24.67 29.16
C ASP A 24 11.37 25.22 29.70
N GLY A 25 10.42 24.36 30.07
CA GLY A 25 9.07 24.75 30.50
C GLY A 25 8.14 25.20 29.37
N SER A 26 8.64 25.24 28.12
CA SER A 26 7.87 25.63 26.95
C SER A 26 8.46 24.99 25.69
N ALA A 27 7.60 24.59 24.78
CA ALA A 27 8.01 24.07 23.47
C ALA A 27 8.65 25.17 22.58
N GLY A 28 8.29 26.44 22.79
CA GLY A 28 8.71 27.52 21.89
C GLY A 28 8.39 27.16 20.42
N ASP A 29 9.37 27.39 19.54
CA ASP A 29 9.27 27.06 18.11
C ASP A 29 9.19 25.55 17.81
N ALA A 30 9.66 24.69 18.71
CA ALA A 30 9.50 23.25 18.61
C ALA A 30 8.01 22.78 18.70
N GLY A 31 7.12 23.66 19.16
CA GLY A 31 5.67 23.42 19.19
C GLY A 31 5.01 23.42 17.80
N SER A 32 5.76 23.68 16.73
CA SER A 32 5.25 23.73 15.35
C SER A 32 6.05 22.83 14.42
N THR A 33 5.38 22.27 13.41
CA THR A 33 6.03 21.52 12.35
C THR A 33 5.61 22.04 10.98
N LEU A 34 6.50 21.89 9.98
CA LEU A 34 6.18 22.25 8.60
C LEU A 34 5.27 21.17 8.01
N ALA A 35 4.13 21.58 7.47
CA ALA A 35 3.21 20.71 6.78
C ALA A 35 2.85 21.26 5.40
N PHE A 36 2.72 20.38 4.43
CA PHE A 36 2.11 20.65 3.13
C PHE A 36 0.67 20.14 3.18
N VAL A 37 -0.29 21.01 2.96
CA VAL A 37 -1.72 20.68 3.05
C VAL A 37 -2.32 20.75 1.65
N VAL A 38 -3.02 19.70 1.25
CA VAL A 38 -3.77 19.63 0.00
C VAL A 38 -5.20 19.16 0.30
N GLU A 39 -6.11 19.45 -0.59
CA GLU A 39 -7.47 18.92 -0.50
C GLU A 39 -7.47 17.42 -0.78
N LEU A 40 -8.29 16.66 -0.03
CA LEU A 40 -8.41 15.22 -0.19
C LEU A 40 -9.48 14.92 -1.24
N VAL A 41 -9.13 15.16 -2.50
CA VAL A 41 -9.98 14.91 -3.68
C VAL A 41 -9.17 14.18 -4.75
N GLU A 42 -9.84 13.38 -5.57
CA GLU A 42 -9.18 12.54 -6.58
C GLU A 42 -8.42 13.34 -7.63
N ASP A 43 -8.91 14.54 -7.96
CA ASP A 43 -8.29 15.43 -8.96
C ASP A 43 -6.97 16.06 -8.49
N GLU A 44 -6.77 16.17 -7.17
CA GLU A 44 -5.58 16.79 -6.56
C GLU A 44 -4.55 15.76 -6.10
N LEU A 45 -4.95 14.51 -5.92
CA LEU A 45 -4.11 13.45 -5.36
C LEU A 45 -4.02 12.24 -6.29
N THR A 46 -2.84 11.99 -6.81
CA THR A 46 -2.56 10.72 -7.48
C THR A 46 -2.07 9.70 -6.45
N VAL A 47 -2.87 8.67 -6.24
CA VAL A 47 -2.50 7.55 -5.35
C VAL A 47 -2.09 6.37 -6.22
N HIS A 48 -0.89 5.83 -5.97
CA HIS A 48 -0.42 4.62 -6.63
C HIS A 48 -0.48 3.43 -5.68
N GLY A 49 -0.77 2.25 -6.22
CA GLY A 49 -0.65 1.00 -5.49
C GLY A 49 0.82 0.67 -5.21
N ILE A 50 1.06 0.09 -4.03
CA ILE A 50 2.34 -0.51 -3.69
C ILE A 50 2.16 -2.02 -3.81
N HIS A 51 2.82 -2.60 -4.80
CA HIS A 51 2.71 -4.02 -5.12
C HIS A 51 3.57 -4.88 -4.20
N ARG A 52 3.38 -6.18 -4.23
CA ARG A 52 4.14 -7.16 -3.44
C ARG A 52 4.93 -8.07 -4.36
N LEU A 53 6.17 -8.34 -3.99
CA LEU A 53 6.96 -9.45 -4.52
C LEU A 53 7.07 -10.51 -3.43
N ILE A 54 6.93 -11.77 -3.81
CA ILE A 54 6.92 -12.92 -2.91
C ILE A 54 8.11 -13.80 -3.25
N ASP A 55 8.88 -14.14 -2.21
CA ASP A 55 10.04 -15.01 -2.28
C ASP A 55 10.06 -16.01 -1.11
N GLY A 56 10.96 -16.99 -1.17
CA GLY A 56 11.18 -17.95 -0.09
C GLY A 56 10.11 -19.03 0.06
N LEU A 57 9.13 -19.09 -0.84
CA LEU A 57 8.16 -20.18 -0.85
C LEU A 57 8.80 -21.50 -1.25
N PRO A 58 8.33 -22.63 -0.72
CA PRO A 58 8.75 -23.96 -1.17
C PRO A 58 8.59 -24.12 -2.67
N VAL A 59 9.53 -24.81 -3.32
CA VAL A 59 9.48 -25.08 -4.75
C VAL A 59 8.20 -25.85 -5.09
N GLY A 60 7.51 -25.40 -6.15
CA GLY A 60 6.25 -26.01 -6.58
C GLY A 60 5.01 -25.55 -5.82
N THR A 61 5.10 -24.53 -4.97
CA THR A 61 3.92 -23.93 -4.35
C THR A 61 2.99 -23.38 -5.41
N ASP A 62 1.76 -23.93 -5.47
CA ASP A 62 0.69 -23.38 -6.31
C ASP A 62 -0.01 -22.24 -5.56
N LEU A 63 0.38 -21.00 -5.88
CA LEU A 63 -0.17 -19.81 -5.23
C LEU A 63 -1.65 -19.58 -5.56
N VAL A 64 -2.14 -19.99 -6.74
CA VAL A 64 -3.56 -19.86 -7.08
C VAL A 64 -4.39 -20.78 -6.19
N ALA A 65 -3.98 -22.04 -6.07
CA ALA A 65 -4.64 -22.99 -5.19
C ALA A 65 -4.51 -22.58 -3.70
N ALA A 66 -3.36 -22.10 -3.28
CA ALA A 66 -3.12 -21.68 -1.89
C ALA A 66 -3.96 -20.45 -1.49
N LEU A 67 -4.24 -19.54 -2.43
CA LEU A 67 -5.06 -18.34 -2.19
C LEU A 67 -6.57 -18.57 -2.44
N ALA A 68 -6.97 -19.70 -3.02
CA ALA A 68 -8.36 -20.02 -3.35
C ALA A 68 -9.37 -19.93 -2.20
N PRO A 69 -9.01 -20.15 -0.91
CA PRO A 69 -9.95 -19.91 0.19
C PRO A 69 -10.43 -18.46 0.31
N TRP A 70 -9.64 -17.49 -0.16
CA TRP A 70 -9.92 -16.04 -0.03
C TRP A 70 -10.18 -15.35 -1.35
N PHE A 71 -9.73 -15.93 -2.46
CA PHE A 71 -9.81 -15.31 -3.79
C PHE A 71 -10.27 -16.31 -4.82
N ASP A 72 -11.25 -15.91 -5.63
CA ASP A 72 -11.64 -16.66 -6.82
C ASP A 72 -10.68 -16.35 -7.97
N ASP A 73 -10.28 -17.37 -8.71
CA ASP A 73 -9.61 -17.22 -10.00
C ASP A 73 -10.59 -16.64 -11.02
N ALA A 74 -10.40 -15.39 -11.41
CA ALA A 74 -11.20 -14.68 -12.39
C ALA A 74 -10.61 -14.74 -13.81
N GLY A 75 -9.61 -15.58 -14.02
CA GLY A 75 -8.93 -15.76 -15.31
C GLY A 75 -7.84 -14.73 -15.59
N PRO A 76 -7.27 -14.76 -16.79
CA PRO A 76 -6.22 -13.83 -17.19
C PRO A 76 -6.78 -12.41 -17.41
N PRO A 77 -5.96 -11.36 -17.26
CA PRO A 77 -6.33 -10.02 -17.67
C PRO A 77 -6.77 -9.99 -19.16
N PRO A 78 -7.83 -9.24 -19.49
CA PRO A 78 -8.30 -9.15 -20.88
C PRO A 78 -7.22 -8.59 -21.82
N ALA A 79 -7.08 -9.21 -22.99
CA ALA A 79 -6.11 -8.77 -23.98
C ALA A 79 -6.40 -7.34 -24.46
N GLY A 80 -5.35 -6.52 -24.61
CA GLY A 80 -5.46 -5.13 -25.06
C GLY A 80 -5.98 -4.14 -24.01
N VAL A 81 -6.28 -4.60 -22.79
CA VAL A 81 -6.69 -3.73 -21.68
C VAL A 81 -5.52 -3.60 -20.68
N PRO A 82 -5.15 -2.38 -20.26
CA PRO A 82 -4.15 -2.22 -19.21
C PRO A 82 -4.58 -3.00 -17.95
N VAL A 83 -3.66 -3.76 -17.36
CA VAL A 83 -3.98 -4.62 -16.20
C VAL A 83 -4.59 -3.83 -15.04
N THR A 84 -4.10 -2.61 -14.81
CA THR A 84 -4.65 -1.71 -13.78
C THR A 84 -6.12 -1.36 -14.03
N ALA A 85 -6.50 -1.12 -15.28
CA ALA A 85 -7.89 -0.86 -15.66
C ALA A 85 -8.76 -2.11 -15.49
N ALA A 86 -8.24 -3.28 -15.86
CA ALA A 86 -8.93 -4.57 -15.64
C ALA A 86 -9.14 -4.83 -14.15
N MET A 87 -8.13 -4.60 -13.32
CA MET A 87 -8.22 -4.74 -11.86
C MET A 87 -9.33 -3.87 -11.27
N VAL A 88 -9.37 -2.60 -11.66
CA VAL A 88 -10.39 -1.64 -11.16
C VAL A 88 -11.78 -2.04 -11.62
N SER A 89 -11.97 -2.31 -12.92
CA SER A 89 -13.29 -2.63 -13.48
C SER A 89 -13.88 -3.94 -12.95
N GLN A 90 -13.02 -4.92 -12.60
CA GLN A 90 -13.45 -6.22 -12.11
C GLN A 90 -13.37 -6.39 -10.58
N GLY A 91 -12.84 -5.39 -9.88
CA GLY A 91 -12.66 -5.47 -8.44
C GLY A 91 -11.60 -6.50 -7.99
N CYS A 92 -10.59 -6.77 -8.83
CA CYS A 92 -9.60 -7.82 -8.64
C CYS A 92 -8.22 -7.28 -8.30
N LEU A 93 -7.40 -8.10 -7.63
CA LEU A 93 -5.94 -7.99 -7.64
C LEU A 93 -5.41 -8.77 -8.86
N THR A 94 -4.11 -8.69 -9.13
CA THR A 94 -3.47 -9.56 -10.14
C THR A 94 -2.30 -10.30 -9.53
N LEU A 95 -2.32 -11.61 -9.60
CA LEU A 95 -1.18 -12.47 -9.31
C LEU A 95 -0.33 -12.59 -10.58
N VAL A 96 0.94 -12.21 -10.49
CA VAL A 96 1.94 -12.31 -11.57
C VAL A 96 2.80 -13.53 -11.28
N LEU A 97 2.75 -14.52 -12.15
CA LEU A 97 3.54 -15.74 -12.11
C LEU A 97 4.54 -15.76 -13.27
N PRO A 98 5.57 -16.60 -13.24
CA PRO A 98 6.56 -16.66 -14.33
C PRO A 98 5.99 -16.98 -15.71
N ASP A 99 4.88 -17.71 -15.76
CA ASP A 99 4.24 -18.21 -16.98
C ASP A 99 2.92 -17.51 -17.34
N ARG A 100 2.27 -16.84 -16.37
CA ARG A 100 0.96 -16.21 -16.57
C ARG A 100 0.63 -15.15 -15.55
N GLU A 101 -0.39 -14.36 -15.85
CA GLU A 101 -1.07 -13.47 -14.90
C GLU A 101 -2.49 -13.96 -14.65
N VAL A 102 -2.94 -13.86 -13.40
CA VAL A 102 -4.28 -14.29 -12.95
C VAL A 102 -4.94 -13.17 -12.18
N LEU A 103 -6.15 -12.80 -12.57
CA LEU A 103 -6.99 -11.89 -11.78
C LEU A 103 -7.57 -12.66 -10.58
N LEU A 104 -7.37 -12.14 -9.40
CA LEU A 104 -7.86 -12.71 -8.15
C LEU A 104 -8.98 -11.83 -7.61
N ARG A 105 -10.20 -12.35 -7.58
CA ARG A 105 -11.37 -11.64 -7.02
C ARG A 105 -11.51 -11.97 -5.54
N PRO A 106 -11.51 -10.98 -4.64
CA PRO A 106 -11.75 -11.20 -3.22
C PRO A 106 -13.11 -11.85 -2.99
N ARG A 107 -13.16 -12.88 -2.17
CA ARG A 107 -14.40 -13.60 -1.82
C ARG A 107 -15.11 -12.90 -0.67
N PRO A 108 -16.36 -12.44 -0.86
CA PRO A 108 -17.10 -11.74 0.21
C PRO A 108 -17.40 -12.62 1.42
N ASP A 109 -17.57 -13.92 1.22
CA ASP A 109 -17.87 -14.90 2.27
C ASP A 109 -16.71 -15.10 3.28
N THR A 110 -15.46 -14.87 2.85
CA THR A 110 -14.27 -15.03 3.70
C THR A 110 -13.56 -13.72 4.02
N LEU A 111 -13.77 -12.68 3.22
CA LEU A 111 -13.11 -11.38 3.35
C LEU A 111 -14.08 -10.22 3.61
N GLY A 112 -15.39 -10.51 3.82
CA GLY A 112 -16.40 -9.47 4.00
C GLY A 112 -16.18 -8.58 5.23
N ASP A 113 -15.64 -9.15 6.31
CA ASP A 113 -15.32 -8.42 7.54
C ASP A 113 -13.91 -7.80 7.53
N VAL A 114 -13.12 -8.08 6.48
CA VAL A 114 -11.79 -7.48 6.32
C VAL A 114 -11.93 -6.10 5.71
N ARG A 115 -11.14 -5.14 6.24
CA ARG A 115 -11.12 -3.78 5.70
C ARG A 115 -11.06 -3.79 4.18
N ASP A 116 -11.87 -2.94 3.54
CA ASP A 116 -11.96 -2.80 2.08
C ASP A 116 -10.70 -2.14 1.49
N LEU A 117 -9.59 -2.84 1.62
CA LEU A 117 -8.29 -2.50 1.05
C LEU A 117 -7.65 -3.76 0.48
N ASP A 118 -7.13 -3.68 -0.72
CA ASP A 118 -6.46 -4.82 -1.36
C ASP A 118 -5.30 -5.36 -0.52
N SER A 119 -4.53 -4.46 0.14
CA SER A 119 -3.45 -4.85 1.03
C SER A 119 -3.95 -5.67 2.23
N SER A 120 -5.03 -5.22 2.90
CA SER A 120 -5.58 -5.92 4.06
C SER A 120 -6.14 -7.29 3.69
N ARG A 121 -6.84 -7.38 2.56
CA ARG A 121 -7.38 -8.64 2.04
C ARG A 121 -6.28 -9.61 1.64
N LEU A 122 -5.25 -9.11 0.97
CA LEU A 122 -4.09 -9.92 0.59
C LEU A 122 -3.34 -10.43 1.81
N ASP A 123 -3.13 -9.60 2.83
CA ASP A 123 -2.41 -9.98 4.05
C ASP A 123 -3.08 -11.18 4.75
N VAL A 124 -4.41 -11.28 4.72
CA VAL A 124 -5.14 -12.46 5.23
C VAL A 124 -4.77 -13.72 4.46
N GLY A 125 -4.76 -13.66 3.13
CA GLY A 125 -4.37 -14.82 2.30
C GLY A 125 -2.91 -15.19 2.47
N LEU A 126 -2.02 -14.21 2.54
CA LEU A 126 -0.58 -14.43 2.72
C LEU A 126 -0.24 -15.05 4.08
N ALA A 127 -0.98 -14.69 5.13
CA ALA A 127 -0.75 -15.23 6.48
C ALA A 127 -0.92 -16.76 6.56
N ALA A 128 -1.64 -17.36 5.64
CA ALA A 128 -1.84 -18.82 5.58
C ALA A 128 -0.82 -19.54 4.69
N LEU A 129 0.03 -18.80 3.98
CA LEU A 129 1.09 -19.41 3.17
C LEU A 129 2.21 -19.96 4.06
N PRO A 130 3.01 -20.92 3.57
CA PRO A 130 4.28 -21.29 4.19
C PRO A 130 5.17 -20.07 4.41
N ALA A 131 6.21 -20.23 5.23
CA ALA A 131 7.19 -19.17 5.46
C ALA A 131 7.69 -18.60 4.12
N HIS A 132 7.61 -17.27 3.99
CA HIS A 132 7.96 -16.54 2.79
C HIS A 132 8.46 -15.14 3.14
N GLU A 133 9.07 -14.48 2.18
CA GLU A 133 9.53 -13.11 2.28
C GLU A 133 8.69 -12.20 1.39
N LEU A 134 8.36 -11.00 1.90
CA LEU A 134 7.65 -9.98 1.16
C LEU A 134 8.54 -8.77 0.91
N ARG A 135 8.61 -8.36 -0.34
CA ARG A 135 9.23 -7.09 -0.74
C ARG A 135 8.17 -6.18 -1.38
N PHE A 136 8.35 -4.88 -1.20
CA PHE A 136 7.44 -3.87 -1.74
C PHE A 136 8.01 -3.30 -3.04
N GLN A 137 7.16 -3.21 -4.06
CA GLN A 137 7.58 -2.77 -5.38
C GLN A 137 6.60 -1.75 -5.96
N HIS A 138 7.11 -0.67 -6.54
CA HIS A 138 6.34 0.30 -7.29
C HIS A 138 6.41 -0.02 -8.80
N GLY A 139 5.28 0.22 -9.48
CA GLY A 139 5.17 0.06 -10.94
C GLY A 139 4.97 -1.39 -11.37
N VAL A 140 3.94 -1.58 -12.22
CA VAL A 140 3.54 -2.88 -12.77
C VAL A 140 4.69 -3.55 -13.52
N ASP A 141 5.38 -2.79 -14.38
CA ASP A 141 6.46 -3.33 -15.21
C ASP A 141 7.66 -3.80 -14.39
N ASN A 142 7.93 -3.12 -13.26
CA ASN A 142 8.99 -3.55 -12.34
C ASN A 142 8.64 -4.88 -11.66
N VAL A 143 7.37 -5.09 -11.30
CA VAL A 143 6.91 -6.38 -10.74
C VAL A 143 7.05 -7.49 -11.78
N ARG A 144 6.57 -7.25 -13.02
CA ARG A 144 6.70 -8.20 -14.13
C ARG A 144 8.15 -8.55 -14.41
N ALA A 145 9.01 -7.55 -14.48
CA ALA A 145 10.45 -7.73 -14.72
C ALA A 145 11.12 -8.56 -13.61
N ALA A 146 10.78 -8.30 -12.33
CA ALA A 146 11.31 -9.05 -11.20
C ALA A 146 10.90 -10.53 -11.26
N VAL A 147 9.65 -10.83 -11.59
CA VAL A 147 9.17 -12.22 -11.74
C VAL A 147 9.78 -12.88 -12.98
N ALA A 148 9.77 -12.21 -14.12
CA ALA A 148 10.31 -12.76 -15.37
C ALA A 148 11.82 -13.07 -15.30
N SER A 149 12.58 -12.28 -14.54
CA SER A 149 14.02 -12.51 -14.34
C SER A 149 14.34 -13.55 -13.25
N GLY A 150 13.32 -14.06 -12.52
CA GLY A 150 13.52 -14.92 -11.37
C GLY A 150 14.03 -14.20 -10.11
N ALA A 151 14.04 -12.86 -10.10
CA ALA A 151 14.37 -12.07 -8.92
C ALA A 151 13.24 -12.07 -7.87
N ALA A 152 12.07 -12.59 -8.22
CA ALA A 152 10.97 -12.92 -7.33
C ALA A 152 10.26 -14.18 -7.84
N GLN A 153 9.74 -14.99 -6.92
CA GLN A 153 8.96 -16.19 -7.27
C GLN A 153 7.58 -15.82 -7.83
N ALA A 154 6.98 -14.76 -7.29
CA ALA A 154 5.72 -14.23 -7.77
C ALA A 154 5.59 -12.74 -7.43
N GLY A 155 4.60 -12.08 -8.04
CA GLY A 155 4.22 -10.73 -7.72
C GLY A 155 2.72 -10.60 -7.52
N VAL A 156 2.27 -9.65 -6.70
CA VAL A 156 0.85 -9.30 -6.59
C VAL A 156 0.68 -7.81 -6.84
N LEU A 157 -0.08 -7.49 -7.88
CA LEU A 157 -0.47 -6.12 -8.19
C LEU A 157 -1.71 -5.77 -7.38
N LEU A 158 -1.66 -4.65 -6.69
CA LEU A 158 -2.76 -4.13 -5.88
C LEU A 158 -3.34 -2.88 -6.54
N ARG A 159 -4.64 -2.71 -6.44
CA ARG A 159 -5.28 -1.44 -6.80
C ARG A 159 -4.83 -0.35 -5.82
N PRO A 160 -4.69 0.89 -6.27
CA PRO A 160 -4.49 2.00 -5.35
C PRO A 160 -5.70 2.13 -4.42
N ALA A 161 -5.46 2.55 -3.18
CA ALA A 161 -6.55 2.94 -2.30
C ALA A 161 -7.24 4.20 -2.87
N THR A 162 -8.56 4.21 -2.85
CA THR A 162 -9.36 5.37 -3.27
C THR A 162 -9.35 6.45 -2.19
N VAL A 163 -9.67 7.69 -2.57
CA VAL A 163 -9.86 8.78 -1.61
C VAL A 163 -10.91 8.43 -0.56
N ALA A 164 -12.03 7.83 -0.98
CA ALA A 164 -13.08 7.39 -0.07
C ALA A 164 -12.61 6.34 0.96
N GLN A 165 -11.76 5.39 0.56
CA GLN A 165 -11.18 4.41 1.48
C GLN A 165 -10.20 5.05 2.48
N ILE A 166 -9.42 6.05 2.04
CA ILE A 166 -8.51 6.82 2.89
C ILE A 166 -9.31 7.61 3.92
N GLU A 167 -10.37 8.29 3.47
CA GLU A 167 -11.25 9.09 4.30
C GLU A 167 -11.99 8.22 5.34
N ALA A 168 -12.57 7.10 4.93
CA ALA A 168 -13.25 6.16 5.82
C ALA A 168 -12.30 5.63 6.92
N THR A 169 -11.06 5.29 6.55
CA THR A 169 -10.04 4.85 7.52
C THR A 169 -9.72 5.94 8.54
N ALA A 170 -9.55 7.18 8.06
CA ALA A 170 -9.23 8.31 8.93
C ALA A 170 -10.40 8.68 9.87
N HIS A 171 -11.64 8.67 9.40
CA HIS A 171 -12.83 8.92 10.21
C HIS A 171 -13.06 7.82 11.24
N GLY A 172 -12.67 6.58 10.93
CA GLY A 172 -12.67 5.48 11.90
C GLY A 172 -11.62 5.60 13.02
N GLY A 173 -10.78 6.64 12.99
CA GLY A 173 -9.68 6.81 13.95
C GLY A 173 -8.56 5.78 13.77
N GLU A 174 -8.55 5.08 12.66
CA GLU A 174 -7.61 4.02 12.36
C GLU A 174 -6.45 4.53 11.49
N ARG A 175 -5.33 3.81 11.55
CA ARG A 175 -4.20 4.04 10.63
C ARG A 175 -4.34 3.16 9.41
N MET A 176 -4.01 3.71 8.23
CA MET A 176 -3.83 2.88 7.03
C MET A 176 -2.73 1.84 7.29
N PRO A 177 -2.90 0.60 6.83
CA PRO A 177 -1.83 -0.39 6.91
C PRO A 177 -0.54 0.14 6.27
N PRO A 178 0.64 -0.23 6.80
CA PRO A 178 1.90 0.18 6.21
C PRO A 178 1.99 -0.19 4.72
N LYS A 179 2.59 0.68 3.92
CA LYS A 179 2.83 0.40 2.49
C LYS A 179 1.55 0.11 1.68
N THR A 180 0.45 0.79 2.01
CA THR A 180 -0.82 0.71 1.25
C THR A 180 -0.93 1.82 0.22
N THR A 181 -0.46 3.03 0.53
CA THR A 181 -0.60 4.21 -0.31
C THR A 181 0.77 4.79 -0.69
N PHE A 182 0.87 5.24 -1.92
CA PHE A 182 1.97 6.05 -2.41
C PHE A 182 1.42 7.28 -3.10
N PHE A 183 1.52 8.41 -2.43
CA PHE A 183 1.08 9.71 -2.96
C PHE A 183 2.14 10.28 -3.90
N HIS A 184 1.70 10.77 -5.06
CA HIS A 184 2.55 11.40 -6.06
C HIS A 184 1.95 12.76 -6.51
N PRO A 185 2.80 13.80 -6.74
CA PRO A 185 4.24 13.83 -6.50
C PRO A 185 4.59 13.95 -5.01
N LYS A 186 5.70 13.34 -4.60
CA LYS A 186 6.20 13.55 -3.23
C LYS A 186 6.87 14.90 -3.12
N PRO A 187 6.56 15.72 -2.08
CA PRO A 187 7.29 16.94 -1.79
C PRO A 187 8.78 16.62 -1.59
N LYS A 188 9.66 17.40 -2.24
CA LYS A 188 11.09 17.26 -2.05
C LYS A 188 11.48 17.86 -0.69
N SER A 189 12.21 17.09 0.13
CA SER A 189 12.80 17.59 1.36
C SER A 189 13.90 18.62 1.04
N GLY A 190 14.02 19.63 1.89
CA GLY A 190 15.08 20.61 1.78
C GLY A 190 14.80 21.81 0.85
N LEU A 191 13.60 21.94 0.32
CA LEU A 191 13.18 23.14 -0.43
C LEU A 191 12.74 24.29 0.49
N VAL A 192 12.23 23.96 1.67
CA VAL A 192 11.80 24.91 2.68
C VAL A 192 12.41 24.52 4.02
N PHE A 193 12.94 25.50 4.73
CA PHE A 193 13.52 25.33 6.06
C PHE A 193 12.88 26.30 7.03
N ARG A 194 12.75 25.88 8.26
CA ARG A 194 12.37 26.73 9.39
C ARG A 194 13.44 26.62 10.45
N SER A 195 13.89 27.75 10.98
CA SER A 195 14.72 27.78 12.20
C SER A 195 13.87 27.34 13.39
N LEU A 196 14.46 26.62 14.32
CA LEU A 196 13.83 26.24 15.59
C LEU A 196 14.28 27.10 16.77
N GLY A 197 14.96 28.22 16.50
CA GLY A 197 15.45 29.14 17.50
C GLY A 197 16.86 28.83 17.96
#